data_27106e19a9cf481a45dd7cf60cdaafe5
#
_entry.id   27106e19a9cf481a45dd7cf60cdaafe5
#
_cell.length_a   1.000
_cell.length_b   1.000
_cell.length_c   1.000
_cell.angle_alpha   90.00
_cell.angle_beta   90.00
_cell.angle_gamma   90.00
#
_symmetry.space_group_name_H-M   'P 1'
#
loop_
_entity.id
_entity.type
_entity.pdbx_description
1 polymer ?
#
loop_
_entity_poly.entity_id
_entity_poly.type
_entity_poly.pdbx_seq_one_letter_code
_entity_poly.pdbx_strand_id
1 'polypeptide(L)'
;MTLNRISPSELDLLIQKKSEFLLVDLRENYELEIDGIIDNSIHIPLEEIVDRLNELPSDRPVVFHCSSGNRSESILNFLILNDLYKENYLNLEGGYQAISI
;
A
#
# COMPACT_ATOMS: atom_id res chain seq x y z
N MET A 1 -3.48 15.28 10.41
CA MET A 1 -2.54 14.69 9.46
C MET A 1 -3.28 14.35 8.17
N THR A 2 -2.64 14.55 7.05
CA THR A 2 -3.25 14.36 5.73
C THR A 2 -2.73 13.07 5.09
N LEU A 3 -3.62 12.34 4.41
CA LEU A 3 -3.25 11.15 3.67
C LEU A 3 -2.28 11.49 2.54
N ASN A 4 -1.13 10.82 2.52
CA ASN A 4 -0.15 10.95 1.44
C ASN A 4 -0.45 9.94 0.34
N ARG A 5 -0.24 10.35 -0.90
CA ARG A 5 -0.56 9.54 -2.08
C ARG A 5 0.68 9.39 -2.97
N ILE A 6 0.72 8.31 -3.72
CA ILE A 6 1.73 8.08 -4.74
C ILE A 6 1.02 7.62 -6.01
N SER A 7 1.43 8.17 -7.15
CA SER A 7 0.87 7.77 -8.43
C SER A 7 1.55 6.51 -8.95
N PRO A 8 0.91 5.78 -9.90
CA PRO A 8 1.56 4.65 -10.55
C PRO A 8 2.91 4.99 -11.18
N SER A 9 3.03 6.16 -11.79
CA SER A 9 4.29 6.57 -12.41
C SER A 9 5.37 6.88 -11.39
N GLU A 10 5.01 7.46 -10.25
CA GLU A 10 5.94 7.69 -9.14
C GLU A 10 6.42 6.37 -8.53
N LEU A 11 5.52 5.40 -8.38
CA LEU A 11 5.88 4.08 -7.90
C LEU A 11 6.85 3.40 -8.88
N ASP A 12 6.57 3.53 -10.17
CA ASP A 12 7.43 2.97 -11.22
C ASP A 12 8.85 3.56 -11.14
N LEU A 13 8.97 4.85 -10.86
CA LEU A 13 10.26 5.49 -10.66
C LEU A 13 11.02 4.93 -9.45
N LEU A 14 10.32 4.66 -8.36
CA LEU A 14 10.94 4.02 -7.19
C LEU A 14 11.49 2.64 -7.55
N ILE A 15 10.73 1.88 -8.32
CA ILE A 15 11.15 0.55 -8.78
C ILE A 15 12.36 0.66 -9.70
N GLN A 16 12.33 1.54 -10.68
CA GLN A 16 13.41 1.72 -11.65
C GLN A 16 14.71 2.18 -11.00
N LYS A 17 14.60 3.06 -10.02
CA LYS A 17 15.78 3.58 -9.30
C LYS A 17 16.27 2.63 -8.21
N LYS A 18 15.59 1.50 -8.02
CA LYS A 18 15.90 0.53 -6.97
C LYS A 18 15.93 1.18 -5.58
N SER A 19 15.06 2.17 -5.37
CA SER A 19 14.90 2.84 -4.09
C SER A 19 14.39 1.87 -3.04
N GLU A 20 14.75 2.09 -1.79
CA GLU A 20 14.23 1.27 -0.70
C GLU A 20 12.82 1.71 -0.36
N PHE A 21 11.87 0.80 -0.46
CA PHE A 21 10.49 1.01 -0.05
C PHE A 21 9.84 -0.35 0.19
N LEU A 22 8.72 -0.35 0.90
CA LEU A 22 7.92 -1.54 1.10
C LEU A 22 6.59 -1.36 0.40
N LEU A 23 6.16 -2.37 -0.36
CA LEU A 23 4.86 -2.37 -1.03
C LEU A 23 3.96 -3.37 -0.33
N VAL A 24 2.83 -2.92 0.20
CA VAL A 24 1.90 -3.73 0.98
C VAL A 24 0.60 -3.92 0.20
N ASP A 25 0.28 -5.18 -0.10
CA ASP A 25 -0.95 -5.57 -0.77
C ASP A 25 -2.00 -5.91 0.28
N LEU A 26 -3.08 -5.14 0.32
CA LEU A 26 -4.15 -5.28 1.31
C LEU A 26 -5.32 -6.14 0.81
N ARG A 27 -5.22 -6.67 -0.42
CA ARG A 27 -6.31 -7.42 -1.03
C ARG A 27 -6.54 -8.78 -0.35
N GLU A 28 -7.65 -9.40 -0.68
CA GLU A 28 -7.96 -10.75 -0.22
C GLU A 28 -7.12 -11.77 -0.98
N ASN A 29 -6.87 -12.91 -0.35
CA ASN A 29 -6.05 -13.96 -0.94
C ASN A 29 -6.56 -14.42 -2.31
N TYR A 30 -7.88 -14.54 -2.48
CA TYR A 30 -8.44 -14.96 -3.77
C TYR A 30 -8.18 -13.94 -4.89
N GLU A 31 -8.08 -12.66 -4.56
CA GLU A 31 -7.78 -11.63 -5.55
C GLU A 31 -6.35 -11.79 -6.08
N LEU A 32 -5.41 -12.15 -5.22
CA LEU A 32 -4.03 -12.40 -5.62
C LEU A 32 -3.96 -13.59 -6.57
N GLU A 33 -4.72 -14.63 -6.29
CA GLU A 33 -4.74 -15.83 -7.12
C GLU A 33 -5.33 -15.57 -8.50
N ILE A 34 -6.37 -14.74 -8.58
CA ILE A 34 -7.06 -14.43 -9.85
C ILE A 34 -6.27 -13.41 -10.67
N ASP A 35 -5.82 -12.33 -10.04
CA ASP A 35 -5.25 -11.18 -10.74
C ASP A 35 -3.72 -11.13 -10.75
N GLY A 36 -3.07 -11.91 -9.91
CA GLY A 36 -1.63 -11.84 -9.75
C GLY A 36 -1.22 -10.78 -8.73
N ILE A 37 0.08 -10.58 -8.59
CA ILE A 37 0.65 -9.65 -7.61
C ILE A 37 1.65 -8.71 -8.29
N ILE A 38 1.94 -7.60 -7.64
CA ILE A 38 3.05 -6.73 -8.04
C ILE A 38 4.32 -7.33 -7.44
N ASP A 39 5.37 -7.44 -8.25
CA ASP A 39 6.64 -8.03 -7.79
C ASP A 39 7.15 -7.35 -6.52
N ASN A 40 7.65 -8.17 -5.61
CA ASN A 40 8.25 -7.73 -4.35
C ASN A 40 7.26 -7.10 -3.34
N SER A 41 5.95 -7.19 -3.61
CA SER A 41 4.97 -6.78 -2.63
C SER A 41 4.86 -7.83 -1.53
N ILE A 42 4.50 -7.39 -0.32
CA ILE A 42 4.13 -8.31 0.76
C ILE A 42 2.62 -8.28 0.93
N HIS A 43 2.05 -9.40 1.30
CA HIS A 43 0.62 -9.51 1.48
C HIS A 43 0.24 -9.41 2.96
N ILE A 44 -0.45 -8.34 3.32
CA ILE A 44 -1.05 -8.18 4.64
C ILE A 44 -2.51 -7.82 4.40
N PRO A 45 -3.43 -8.77 4.54
CA PRO A 45 -4.85 -8.49 4.25
C PRO A 45 -5.40 -7.34 5.08
N LEU A 46 -6.38 -6.65 4.52
CA LEU A 46 -6.99 -5.48 5.12
C LEU A 46 -7.39 -5.70 6.58
N GLU A 47 -8.00 -6.85 6.88
CA GLU A 47 -8.46 -7.16 8.23
C GLU A 47 -7.33 -7.41 9.23
N GLU A 48 -6.10 -7.59 8.76
CA GLU A 48 -4.95 -7.85 9.63
C GLU A 48 -4.03 -6.65 9.81
N ILE A 49 -4.17 -5.62 8.96
CA ILE A 49 -3.15 -4.57 8.89
C ILE A 49 -2.99 -3.79 10.20
N VAL A 50 -4.10 -3.47 10.87
CA VAL A 50 -4.04 -2.70 12.12
C VAL A 50 -3.24 -3.42 13.19
N ASP A 51 -3.40 -4.75 13.28
CA ASP A 51 -2.69 -5.57 14.26
C ASP A 51 -1.23 -5.83 13.88
N ARG A 52 -0.86 -5.50 12.65
CA ARG A 52 0.46 -5.82 12.11
C ARG A 52 1.28 -4.58 11.72
N LEU A 53 0.86 -3.40 12.16
CA LEU A 53 1.59 -2.17 11.86
C LEU A 53 3.02 -2.17 12.37
N ASN A 54 3.30 -2.91 13.45
CA ASN A 54 4.63 -3.02 14.01
C ASN A 54 5.61 -3.79 13.11
N GLU A 55 5.10 -4.46 12.08
CA GLU A 55 5.94 -5.15 11.09
C GLU A 55 6.46 -4.19 10.01
N LEU A 56 5.93 -2.96 9.97
CA LEU A 56 6.25 -1.99 8.92
C LEU A 56 7.42 -1.10 9.32
N PRO A 57 8.33 -0.81 8.38
CA PRO A 57 9.47 0.06 8.67
C PRO A 57 9.04 1.51 8.86
N SER A 58 9.85 2.27 9.61
CA SER A 58 9.64 3.70 9.82
C SER A 58 10.63 4.56 9.05
N ASP A 59 11.64 3.95 8.45
CA ASP A 59 12.77 4.63 7.83
C ASP A 59 12.72 4.68 6.29
N ARG A 60 11.62 4.25 5.71
CA ARG A 60 11.44 4.21 4.24
C ARG A 60 9.97 4.31 3.90
N PRO A 61 9.63 4.65 2.64
CA PRO A 61 8.23 4.68 2.21
C PRO A 61 7.57 3.31 2.34
N VAL A 62 6.33 3.30 2.83
CA VAL A 62 5.46 2.13 2.83
C VAL A 62 4.26 2.47 1.96
N VAL A 63 4.16 1.80 0.82
CA VAL A 63 3.11 2.02 -0.16
C VAL A 63 2.04 0.95 0.01
N PHE A 64 0.82 1.38 0.30
CA PHE A 64 -0.32 0.48 0.48
C PHE A 64 -1.16 0.47 -0.78
N HIS A 65 -1.63 -0.70 -1.18
CA HIS A 65 -2.57 -0.78 -2.29
C HIS A 65 -3.62 -1.86 -2.09
N CYS A 66 -4.73 -1.67 -2.78
CA CYS A 66 -5.77 -2.68 -2.95
C CYS A 66 -6.06 -2.77 -4.45
N SER A 67 -7.26 -3.17 -4.84
CA SER A 67 -7.58 -3.30 -6.26
C SER A 67 -7.75 -1.95 -6.95
N SER A 68 -8.61 -1.07 -6.40
CA SER A 68 -8.95 0.23 -7.00
C SER A 68 -8.38 1.43 -6.25
N GLY A 69 -7.83 1.23 -5.06
CA GLY A 69 -7.36 2.30 -4.19
C GLY A 69 -8.35 2.69 -3.10
N ASN A 70 -9.59 2.22 -3.16
CA ASN A 70 -10.64 2.63 -2.21
C ASN A 70 -10.50 2.00 -0.83
N ARG A 71 -10.26 0.70 -0.76
CA ARG A 71 -10.09 0.01 0.53
C ARG A 71 -8.83 0.49 1.24
N SER A 72 -7.74 0.68 0.49
CA SER A 72 -6.49 1.17 1.07
C SER A 72 -6.64 2.60 1.56
N GLU A 73 -7.34 3.46 0.81
CA GLU A 73 -7.62 4.81 1.27
C GLU A 73 -8.45 4.81 2.56
N SER A 74 -9.47 3.97 2.63
CA SER A 74 -10.34 3.88 3.81
C SER A 74 -9.56 3.46 5.05
N ILE A 75 -8.71 2.44 4.95
CA ILE A 75 -7.96 1.98 6.11
C ILE A 75 -6.91 3.02 6.55
N LEU A 76 -6.27 3.70 5.60
CA LEU A 76 -5.31 4.74 5.95
C LEU A 76 -5.98 5.92 6.63
N ASN A 77 -7.18 6.30 6.19
CA ASN A 77 -7.97 7.32 6.88
C ASN A 77 -8.36 6.88 8.29
N PHE A 78 -8.69 5.61 8.47
CA PHE A 78 -8.93 5.04 9.80
C PHE A 78 -7.69 5.21 10.70
N LEU A 79 -6.50 4.94 10.16
CA LEU A 79 -5.25 5.11 10.90
C LEU A 79 -5.03 6.57 11.30
N ILE A 80 -5.35 7.51 10.41
CA ILE A 80 -5.26 8.95 10.71
C ILE A 80 -6.17 9.29 11.88
N LEU A 81 -7.42 8.84 11.84
CA LEU A 81 -8.40 9.15 12.88
C LEU A 81 -8.06 8.54 14.25
N ASN A 82 -7.23 7.50 14.25
CA ASN A 82 -6.86 6.79 15.48
C ASN A 82 -5.41 7.01 15.89
N ASP A 83 -4.75 8.04 15.33
CA ASP A 83 -3.37 8.41 15.65
C ASP A 83 -2.35 7.29 15.39
N LEU A 84 -2.64 6.45 14.41
CA LEU A 84 -1.79 5.33 14.03
C LEU A 84 -1.07 5.56 12.70
N TYR A 85 -1.42 6.61 11.98
CA TYR A 85 -0.85 6.93 10.68
C TYR A 85 0.57 7.48 10.83
N LYS A 86 1.46 7.07 9.93
CA LYS A 86 2.85 7.54 9.89
C LYS A 86 3.10 8.33 8.60
N GLU A 87 4.01 9.30 8.66
CA GLU A 87 4.32 10.16 7.52
C GLU A 87 4.86 9.40 6.31
N ASN A 88 5.49 8.24 6.54
CA ASN A 88 6.04 7.43 5.47
C ASN A 88 5.01 6.49 4.81
N TYR A 89 3.74 6.53 5.24
CA TYR A 89 2.67 5.73 4.65
C TYR A 89 2.06 6.47 3.46
N LEU A 90 1.92 5.76 2.33
CA LEU A 90 1.39 6.30 1.09
C LEU A 90 0.32 5.39 0.52
N ASN A 91 -0.72 5.96 -0.06
CA ASN A 91 -1.74 5.21 -0.78
C ASN A 91 -1.44 5.23 -2.28
N LEU A 92 -1.38 4.06 -2.91
CA LEU A 92 -1.21 3.98 -4.36
C LEU A 92 -2.52 4.35 -5.06
N GLU A 93 -2.49 5.45 -5.80
CA GLU A 93 -3.66 5.93 -6.54
C GLU A 93 -4.06 4.92 -7.60
N GLY A 94 -5.35 4.56 -7.61
CA GLY A 94 -5.89 3.61 -8.57
C GLY A 94 -5.58 2.15 -8.26
N GLY A 95 -4.72 1.87 -7.31
CA GLY A 95 -4.42 0.52 -6.84
C GLY A 95 -3.83 -0.40 -7.90
N TYR A 96 -4.01 -1.69 -7.70
CA TYR A 96 -3.48 -2.72 -8.59
C TYR A 96 -3.98 -2.55 -10.02
N GLN A 97 -5.23 -2.14 -10.19
CA GLN A 97 -5.83 -1.96 -11.52
C GLN A 97 -5.09 -0.92 -12.36
N ALA A 98 -4.50 0.07 -11.74
CA ALA A 98 -3.76 1.11 -12.44
C ALA A 98 -2.35 0.67 -12.86
N ILE A 99 -1.82 -0.37 -12.22
CA ILE A 99 -0.49 -0.90 -12.50
C ILE A 99 -0.53 -2.08 -13.47
N SER A 100 -1.52 -2.95 -13.31
CA SER A 100 -1.60 -4.25 -14.01
C SER A 100 -2.20 -4.11 -15.40
N ILE A 101 -1.50 -3.49 -16.27
CA ILE A 101 -2.00 -3.35 -17.64
C ILE A 101 -1.37 -4.39 -18.53
#